data_104fcb7f369a3a69bf97a612b65f3ae7
#
_entry.id   104fcb7f369a3a69bf97a612b65f3ae7
#
_cell.length_a   1.000
_cell.length_b   1.000
_cell.length_c   1.000
_cell.angle_alpha   90.00
_cell.angle_beta   90.00
_cell.angle_gamma   90.00
#
_symmetry.space_group_name_H-M   'P 1'
#
loop_
_entity.id
_entity.type
_entity.pdbx_description
1 polymer ?
#
loop_
_entity_poly.entity_id
_entity_poly.type
_entity_poly.pdbx_seq_one_letter_code
_entity_poly.pdbx_strand_id
1 'polypeptide(L)'
;MLPLPGCERQNQAGCILSWASFADDGDPTQLLSRFKDSPGFDGEVRGDTPILCVNPLTGFQNSAAPADDNKGTLVPSEDLGSGQLVAGAVGARCDEQGILRIGDPPEMGSAVLPGQNYHVYDIPLFWRNLQEDVVVRVREWAAANS
;
A
#
# COMPACT_ATOMS: atom_id res chain seq x y z
N MET A 1 -0.59 -21.71 9.11
CA MET A 1 -0.77 -21.71 7.65
C MET A 1 -1.32 -20.37 7.24
N LEU A 2 -0.64 -19.63 6.36
CA LEU A 2 -1.24 -18.50 5.71
C LEU A 2 -2.24 -19.06 4.70
N PRO A 3 -3.51 -18.79 4.88
CA PRO A 3 -4.50 -19.34 3.97
C PRO A 3 -4.51 -18.61 2.61
N LEU A 4 -3.90 -17.43 2.52
CA LEU A 4 -3.96 -16.59 1.32
C LEU A 4 -2.58 -16.12 0.90
N PRO A 5 -2.22 -16.23 -0.40
CA PRO A 5 -1.00 -15.67 -0.95
C PRO A 5 -1.09 -14.14 -1.07
N GLY A 6 0.02 -13.45 -1.25
CA GLY A 6 0.02 -12.07 -1.72
C GLY A 6 -0.57 -11.97 -3.13
N CYS A 7 -1.28 -10.87 -3.43
CA CYS A 7 -1.80 -10.66 -4.77
C CYS A 7 -0.66 -10.45 -5.77
N GLU A 8 -0.73 -11.11 -6.92
CA GLU A 8 0.31 -11.08 -7.97
C GLU A 8 -0.14 -10.32 -9.22
N ARG A 9 -1.44 -10.03 -9.37
CA ARG A 9 -2.00 -9.35 -10.53
C ARG A 9 -3.29 -8.60 -10.19
N GLN A 10 -3.68 -7.72 -11.09
CA GLN A 10 -5.01 -7.10 -11.05
C GLN A 10 -6.11 -8.18 -11.10
N ASN A 11 -7.25 -7.84 -10.53
CA ASN A 11 -8.46 -8.67 -10.57
C ASN A 11 -8.32 -10.05 -9.89
N GLN A 12 -7.22 -10.31 -9.20
CA GLN A 12 -7.06 -11.55 -8.45
C GLN A 12 -7.88 -11.49 -7.17
N ALA A 13 -8.74 -12.48 -6.97
CA ALA A 13 -9.46 -12.70 -5.72
C ALA A 13 -8.75 -13.74 -4.84
N GLY A 14 -9.07 -13.78 -3.55
CA GLY A 14 -8.50 -14.75 -2.63
C GLY A 14 -7.00 -14.53 -2.34
N CYS A 15 -6.57 -13.28 -2.31
CA CYS A 15 -5.18 -12.90 -2.04
C CYS A 15 -5.11 -11.69 -1.10
N ILE A 16 -3.91 -11.42 -0.58
CA ILE A 16 -3.63 -10.31 0.34
C ILE A 16 -3.07 -9.13 -0.44
N LEU A 17 -3.70 -7.96 -0.30
CA LEU A 17 -3.14 -6.67 -0.66
C LEU A 17 -2.36 -6.14 0.55
N SER A 18 -1.08 -5.82 0.36
CA SER A 18 -0.24 -5.27 1.42
C SER A 18 0.83 -4.37 0.84
N TRP A 19 1.06 -3.25 1.48
CA TRP A 19 2.15 -2.32 1.20
C TRP A 19 2.38 -1.42 2.41
N ALA A 20 3.49 -0.69 2.42
CA ALA A 20 3.79 0.32 3.42
C ALA A 20 4.37 1.56 2.73
N SER A 21 3.63 2.67 2.76
CA SER A 21 3.97 3.90 2.05
C SER A 21 4.97 4.75 2.80
N PHE A 22 6.04 5.17 2.11
CA PHE A 22 7.03 6.14 2.56
C PHE A 22 7.31 7.15 1.46
N ALA A 23 7.60 8.39 1.83
CA ALA A 23 8.15 9.35 0.87
C ALA A 23 9.46 8.82 0.27
N ASP A 24 9.88 9.34 -0.88
CA ASP A 24 11.09 8.84 -1.55
C ASP A 24 12.36 9.02 -0.72
N ASP A 25 12.44 10.09 0.06
CA ASP A 25 13.54 10.38 1.00
C ASP A 25 13.28 9.83 2.43
N GLY A 26 12.19 9.08 2.62
CA GLY A 26 11.79 8.54 3.91
C GLY A 26 12.72 7.44 4.42
N ASP A 27 12.84 7.34 5.74
CA ASP A 27 13.66 6.34 6.43
C ASP A 27 12.81 5.19 6.99
N PRO A 28 12.80 3.99 6.36
CA PRO A 28 12.02 2.85 6.82
C PRO A 28 12.72 2.02 7.90
N THR A 29 13.89 2.41 8.40
CA THR A 29 14.74 1.60 9.29
C THR A 29 13.97 1.06 10.48
N GLN A 30 13.13 1.88 11.13
CA GLN A 30 12.37 1.44 12.31
C GLN A 30 11.35 0.35 11.97
N LEU A 31 10.63 0.50 10.83
CA LEU A 31 9.68 -0.50 10.36
C LEU A 31 10.38 -1.80 10.00
N LEU A 32 11.46 -1.71 9.23
CA LEU A 32 12.22 -2.88 8.77
C LEU A 32 12.83 -3.65 9.94
N SER A 33 13.38 -2.97 10.94
CA SER A 33 13.92 -3.62 12.15
C SER A 33 12.84 -4.41 12.89
N ARG A 34 11.66 -3.81 13.10
CA ARG A 34 10.55 -4.50 13.76
C ARG A 34 10.03 -5.68 12.95
N PHE A 35 9.95 -5.53 11.64
CA PHE A 35 9.55 -6.62 10.75
C PHE A 35 10.54 -7.78 10.79
N LYS A 36 11.83 -7.49 10.71
CA LYS A 36 12.91 -8.46 10.77
C LYS A 36 12.85 -9.33 12.02
N ASP A 37 12.60 -8.72 13.18
CA ASP A 37 12.60 -9.37 14.48
C ASP A 37 11.25 -10.06 14.80
N SER A 38 10.23 -9.84 13.97
CA SER A 38 8.90 -10.40 14.22
C SER A 38 8.76 -11.82 13.64
N PRO A 39 7.96 -12.69 14.30
CA PRO A 39 7.71 -14.03 13.77
C PRO A 39 6.77 -13.99 12.57
N GLY A 40 6.99 -14.89 11.62
CA GLY A 40 6.05 -15.24 10.57
C GLY A 40 4.88 -16.07 11.10
N PHE A 41 3.97 -16.46 10.21
CA PHE A 41 2.83 -17.33 10.56
C PHE A 41 3.24 -18.78 10.85
N ASP A 42 4.43 -19.15 10.42
CA ASP A 42 5.09 -20.44 10.72
C ASP A 42 5.81 -20.44 12.08
N GLY A 43 5.86 -19.27 12.75
CA GLY A 43 6.58 -19.07 14.01
C GLY A 43 8.07 -18.75 13.84
N GLU A 44 8.60 -18.84 12.63
CA GLU A 44 10.00 -18.50 12.34
C GLU A 44 10.18 -16.97 12.23
N VAL A 45 11.34 -16.48 12.64
CA VAL A 45 11.68 -15.04 12.52
C VAL A 45 11.84 -14.67 11.05
N ARG A 46 11.23 -13.56 10.63
CA ARG A 46 11.24 -13.12 9.23
C ARG A 46 12.61 -12.79 8.67
N GLY A 47 13.51 -12.30 9.51
CA GLY A 47 14.88 -11.98 9.09
C GLY A 47 14.93 -10.90 8.00
N ASP A 48 15.83 -11.07 7.04
CA ASP A 48 16.06 -10.12 5.96
C ASP A 48 15.15 -10.34 4.74
N THR A 49 14.01 -11.05 4.89
CA THR A 49 13.05 -11.20 3.81
C THR A 49 12.38 -9.86 3.48
N PRO A 50 12.13 -9.55 2.20
CA PRO A 50 11.41 -8.33 1.84
C PRO A 50 9.98 -8.34 2.40
N ILE A 51 9.47 -7.16 2.74
CA ILE A 51 8.05 -6.97 3.04
C ILE A 51 7.25 -7.20 1.75
N LEU A 52 6.09 -7.85 1.88
CA LEU A 52 5.16 -7.98 0.75
C LEU A 52 4.72 -6.59 0.27
N CYS A 53 5.03 -6.27 -0.97
CA CYS A 53 4.61 -5.03 -1.62
C CYS A 53 3.78 -5.34 -2.85
N VAL A 54 2.46 -5.17 -2.73
CA VAL A 54 1.54 -5.15 -3.86
C VAL A 54 1.23 -3.70 -4.18
N ASN A 55 1.63 -3.24 -5.35
CA ASN A 55 1.45 -1.84 -5.73
C ASN A 55 -0.06 -1.53 -5.92
N PRO A 56 -0.64 -0.60 -5.16
CA PRO A 56 -2.07 -0.30 -5.23
C PRO A 56 -2.52 0.36 -6.54
N LEU A 57 -1.59 0.90 -7.33
CA LEU A 57 -1.89 1.49 -8.64
C LEU A 57 -1.90 0.45 -9.77
N THR A 58 -1.09 -0.60 -9.67
CA THR A 58 -0.97 -1.61 -10.72
C THR A 58 -1.66 -2.93 -10.39
N GLY A 59 -1.80 -3.25 -9.10
CA GLY A 59 -2.25 -4.57 -8.63
C GLY A 59 -1.19 -5.67 -8.70
N PHE A 60 0.05 -5.35 -9.10
CA PHE A 60 1.16 -6.30 -9.22
C PHE A 60 2.17 -6.15 -8.08
N GLN A 61 2.79 -7.26 -7.68
CA GLN A 61 3.92 -7.23 -6.77
C GLN A 61 5.15 -6.60 -7.43
N ASN A 62 5.98 -5.94 -6.61
CA ASN A 62 7.30 -5.45 -6.99
C ASN A 62 7.30 -4.57 -8.25
N SER A 63 6.24 -3.80 -8.46
CA SER A 63 6.03 -2.97 -9.64
C SER A 63 6.09 -1.48 -9.33
N ALA A 64 6.08 -0.67 -10.37
CA ALA A 64 6.07 0.79 -10.28
C ALA A 64 5.00 1.39 -11.20
N ALA A 65 4.41 2.50 -10.76
CA ALA A 65 3.48 3.31 -11.53
C ALA A 65 3.72 4.80 -11.26
N PRO A 66 3.60 5.65 -12.30
CA PRO A 66 3.73 7.10 -12.14
C PRO A 66 2.52 7.70 -11.41
N ALA A 67 2.66 8.94 -10.95
CA ALA A 67 1.58 9.67 -10.29
C ALA A 67 0.33 9.82 -11.19
N ASP A 68 0.49 9.90 -12.51
CA ASP A 68 -0.63 10.00 -13.44
C ASP A 68 -1.61 8.82 -13.38
N ASP A 69 -1.18 7.66 -12.88
CA ASP A 69 -2.03 6.50 -12.67
C ASP A 69 -2.85 6.58 -11.37
N ASN A 70 -2.55 7.54 -10.48
CA ASN A 70 -3.31 7.79 -9.27
C ASN A 70 -4.59 8.57 -9.58
N LYS A 71 -5.73 7.90 -9.49
CA LYS A 71 -7.05 8.46 -9.81
C LYS A 71 -7.61 9.38 -8.72
N GLY A 72 -7.06 9.34 -7.53
CA GLY A 72 -7.44 10.23 -6.45
C GLY A 72 -6.90 9.81 -5.09
N THR A 73 -6.08 10.67 -4.52
CA THR A 73 -5.71 10.66 -3.11
C THR A 73 -6.78 11.42 -2.32
N LEU A 74 -7.28 10.82 -1.26
CA LEU A 74 -8.17 11.51 -0.32
C LEU A 74 -7.31 12.30 0.67
N VAL A 75 -7.15 13.59 0.40
CA VAL A 75 -6.44 14.52 1.28
C VAL A 75 -7.41 14.97 2.38
N PRO A 76 -7.15 14.64 3.65
CA PRO A 76 -8.08 14.98 4.72
C PRO A 76 -8.04 16.46 5.09
N SER A 77 -9.17 16.99 5.61
CA SER A 77 -9.18 18.27 6.32
C SER A 77 -8.48 18.13 7.68
N GLU A 78 -8.09 19.26 8.29
CA GLU A 78 -7.40 19.27 9.59
C GLU A 78 -8.21 18.56 10.70
N ASP A 79 -9.51 18.68 10.67
CA ASP A 79 -10.43 18.07 11.66
C ASP A 79 -10.86 16.65 11.31
N LEU A 80 -10.36 16.10 10.18
CA LEU A 80 -10.74 14.80 9.62
C LEU A 80 -12.24 14.65 9.32
N GLY A 81 -12.99 15.74 9.38
CA GLY A 81 -14.45 15.74 9.11
C GLY A 81 -14.81 15.71 7.63
N SER A 82 -13.86 15.99 6.77
CA SER A 82 -14.01 16.00 5.32
C SER A 82 -12.69 15.68 4.62
N GLY A 83 -12.72 15.57 3.31
CA GLY A 83 -11.51 15.37 2.50
C GLY A 83 -11.76 15.79 1.05
N GLN A 84 -10.67 15.95 0.32
CA GLN A 84 -10.67 16.31 -1.09
C GLN A 84 -9.95 15.23 -1.89
N LEU A 85 -10.57 14.78 -2.98
CA LEU A 85 -9.90 13.86 -3.93
C LEU A 85 -8.99 14.67 -4.86
N VAL A 86 -7.72 14.30 -4.86
CA VAL A 86 -6.68 14.91 -5.69
C VAL A 86 -6.06 13.84 -6.57
N ALA A 87 -6.35 13.88 -7.87
CA ALA A 87 -5.75 12.97 -8.84
C ALA A 87 -4.27 13.31 -9.08
N GLY A 88 -3.45 12.31 -9.35
CA GLY A 88 -2.05 12.51 -9.68
C GLY A 88 -1.17 12.99 -8.52
N ALA A 89 -1.63 12.84 -7.27
CA ALA A 89 -0.92 13.37 -6.11
C ALA A 89 0.36 12.61 -5.78
N VAL A 90 0.34 11.27 -5.90
CA VAL A 90 1.50 10.41 -5.62
C VAL A 90 1.59 9.28 -6.63
N GLY A 91 2.82 8.89 -6.97
CA GLY A 91 3.11 7.63 -7.64
C GLY A 91 3.24 6.47 -6.64
N ALA A 92 3.66 5.32 -7.13
CA ALA A 92 3.89 4.15 -6.29
C ALA A 92 4.95 3.25 -6.90
N ARG A 93 6.03 2.99 -6.16
CA ARG A 93 7.13 2.12 -6.59
C ARG A 93 7.55 1.22 -5.43
N CYS A 94 7.37 -0.09 -5.57
CA CYS A 94 7.94 -1.06 -4.64
C CYS A 94 9.47 -1.07 -4.76
N ASP A 95 10.17 -0.83 -3.65
CA ASP A 95 11.64 -0.93 -3.63
C ASP A 95 12.11 -2.37 -3.29
N GLU A 96 13.42 -2.57 -3.25
CA GLU A 96 14.04 -3.88 -3.01
C GLU A 96 13.73 -4.45 -1.62
N GLN A 97 13.37 -3.62 -0.67
CA GLN A 97 13.01 -4.01 0.70
C GLN A 97 11.51 -4.26 0.87
N GLY A 98 10.71 -4.01 -0.17
CA GLY A 98 9.26 -4.11 -0.14
C GLY A 98 8.57 -2.86 0.42
N ILE A 99 9.26 -1.73 0.48
CA ILE A 99 8.67 -0.43 0.83
C ILE A 99 8.04 0.19 -0.41
N LEU A 100 6.85 0.76 -0.27
CA LEU A 100 6.21 1.50 -1.34
C LEU A 100 6.66 2.96 -1.29
N ARG A 101 7.50 3.36 -2.25
CA ARG A 101 7.96 4.73 -2.43
C ARG A 101 6.93 5.53 -3.20
N ILE A 102 6.48 6.64 -2.65
CA ILE A 102 5.35 7.42 -3.17
C ILE A 102 5.72 8.81 -3.70
N GLY A 103 7.01 9.10 -3.82
CA GLY A 103 7.49 10.41 -4.25
C GLY A 103 7.45 11.43 -3.13
N ASP A 104 6.99 12.64 -3.45
CA ASP A 104 6.80 13.73 -2.52
C ASP A 104 5.29 13.94 -2.29
N PRO A 105 4.72 13.35 -1.23
CA PRO A 105 3.27 13.38 -1.01
C PRO A 105 2.79 14.77 -0.56
N PRO A 106 1.49 15.08 -0.80
CA PRO A 106 0.90 16.31 -0.28
C PRO A 106 0.82 16.26 1.26
N GLU A 107 0.52 17.41 1.86
CA GLU A 107 0.24 17.48 3.30
C GLU A 107 -0.99 16.60 3.64
N MET A 108 -0.77 15.51 4.36
CA MET A 108 -1.81 14.54 4.74
C MET A 108 -2.30 14.73 6.17
N GLY A 109 -1.65 15.59 6.97
CA GLY A 109 -2.02 15.84 8.36
C GLY A 109 -0.97 15.36 9.37
N SER A 110 -1.32 15.47 10.65
CA SER A 110 -0.38 15.26 11.77
C SER A 110 -0.05 13.80 12.08
N ALA A 111 -0.67 12.83 11.42
CA ALA A 111 -0.44 11.41 11.68
C ALA A 111 0.69 10.80 10.84
N VAL A 112 1.44 11.61 10.09
CA VAL A 112 2.67 11.16 9.44
C VAL A 112 3.68 10.78 10.53
N LEU A 113 4.15 9.53 10.47
CA LEU A 113 5.06 9.00 11.48
C LEU A 113 6.51 9.46 11.20
N PRO A 114 7.41 9.41 12.21
CA PRO A 114 8.81 9.75 12.02
C PRO A 114 9.46 9.01 10.84
N GLY A 115 10.39 9.67 10.14
CA GLY A 115 11.05 9.12 8.96
C GLY A 115 10.21 9.19 7.69
N GLN A 116 9.33 10.18 7.55
CA GLN A 116 8.44 10.34 6.40
C GLN A 116 7.64 9.06 6.12
N ASN A 117 7.16 8.43 7.19
CA ASN A 117 6.38 7.20 7.15
C ASN A 117 4.90 7.53 7.01
N TYR A 118 4.34 7.27 5.83
CA TYR A 118 2.94 7.50 5.47
C TYR A 118 2.06 6.25 5.60
N HIS A 119 2.54 5.20 6.27
CA HIS A 119 1.81 3.94 6.41
C HIS A 119 0.41 4.11 7.04
N VAL A 120 0.22 5.09 7.90
CA VAL A 120 -1.10 5.45 8.45
C VAL A 120 -2.08 5.90 7.35
N TYR A 121 -1.57 6.47 6.27
CA TYR A 121 -2.33 7.00 5.14
C TYR A 121 -2.34 6.06 3.92
N ASP A 122 -1.94 4.82 4.04
CA ASP A 122 -1.86 3.87 2.91
C ASP A 122 -3.15 3.83 2.09
N ILE A 123 -4.30 3.75 2.75
CA ILE A 123 -5.60 3.68 2.08
C ILE A 123 -6.02 5.03 1.48
N PRO A 124 -5.99 6.15 2.22
CA PRO A 124 -6.30 7.46 1.64
C PRO A 124 -5.44 7.86 0.45
N LEU A 125 -4.15 7.54 0.46
CA LEU A 125 -3.23 7.87 -0.64
C LEU A 125 -3.67 7.29 -1.99
N PHE A 126 -4.34 6.14 -1.98
CA PHE A 126 -4.77 5.43 -3.18
C PHE A 126 -6.29 5.23 -3.22
N TRP A 127 -7.04 6.11 -2.58
CA TRP A 127 -8.46 5.97 -2.29
C TRP A 127 -9.30 5.58 -3.50
N ARG A 128 -9.21 6.36 -4.60
CA ARG A 128 -10.04 6.12 -5.78
C ARG A 128 -9.67 4.82 -6.50
N ASN A 129 -8.38 4.52 -6.62
CA ASN A 129 -7.91 3.27 -7.20
C ASN A 129 -8.41 2.06 -6.41
N LEU A 130 -8.35 2.13 -5.08
CA LEU A 130 -8.82 1.04 -4.20
C LEU A 130 -10.33 0.86 -4.25
N GLN A 131 -11.12 1.94 -4.35
CA GLN A 131 -12.56 1.84 -4.52
C GLN A 131 -12.94 1.06 -5.79
N GLU A 132 -12.24 1.31 -6.90
CA GLU A 132 -12.47 0.60 -8.14
C GLU A 132 -11.96 -0.85 -8.08
N ASP A 133 -10.78 -1.06 -7.51
CA ASP A 133 -10.14 -2.37 -7.40
C ASP A 133 -10.97 -3.35 -6.55
N VAL A 134 -11.50 -2.90 -5.41
CA VAL A 134 -12.30 -3.76 -4.53
C VAL A 134 -13.57 -4.25 -5.21
N VAL A 135 -14.23 -3.41 -6.01
CA VAL A 135 -15.44 -3.80 -6.75
C VAL A 135 -15.13 -4.89 -7.76
N VAL A 136 -14.00 -4.77 -8.47
CA VAL A 136 -13.57 -5.78 -9.45
C VAL A 136 -13.25 -7.11 -8.74
N ARG A 137 -12.45 -7.07 -7.67
CA ARG A 137 -12.06 -8.29 -6.92
C ARG A 137 -13.25 -9.00 -6.29
N VAL A 138 -14.24 -8.26 -5.79
CA VAL A 138 -15.47 -8.85 -5.26
C VAL A 138 -16.26 -9.57 -6.35
N ARG A 139 -16.35 -8.99 -7.54
CA ARG A 139 -17.01 -9.62 -8.70
C ARG A 139 -16.30 -10.91 -9.13
N GLU A 140 -14.98 -10.88 -9.21
CA GLU A 140 -14.16 -12.06 -9.54
C GLU A 140 -14.34 -13.16 -8.49
N TRP A 141 -14.34 -12.80 -7.21
CA TRP A 141 -14.58 -13.74 -6.13
C TRP A 141 -15.98 -14.38 -6.24
N ALA A 142 -17.01 -13.58 -6.46
CA ALA A 142 -18.38 -14.06 -6.60
C ALA A 142 -18.53 -14.99 -7.81
N ALA A 143 -17.91 -14.64 -8.94
CA ALA A 143 -17.93 -15.50 -10.14
C ALA A 143 -17.24 -16.84 -9.93
N ALA A 144 -16.14 -16.87 -9.16
CA ALA A 144 -15.41 -18.10 -8.86
C ALA A 144 -16.10 -19.00 -7.80
N ASN A 145 -17.06 -18.45 -7.04
CA ASN A 145 -17.75 -19.17 -5.93
C ASN A 145 -19.27 -19.28 -6.16
N SER A 146 -19.72 -19.04 -7.35
CA SER A 146 -21.14 -19.20 -7.74
C SER A 146 -21.45 -20.58 -8.33
#